data_b0e0a3a7cf0fa7e2a94ec4c49913d5fc
#
_entry.id   b0e0a3a7cf0fa7e2a94ec4c49913d5fc
#
_cell.length_a   1.000
_cell.length_b   1.000
_cell.length_c   1.000
_cell.angle_alpha   90.00
_cell.angle_beta   90.00
_cell.angle_gamma   90.00
#
_symmetry.space_group_name_H-M   'P 1'
#
loop_
_entity.id
_entity.type
_entity.pdbx_description
1 polymer ?
#
loop_
_entity_poly.entity_id
_entity_poly.type
_entity_poly.pdbx_seq_one_letter_code
_entity_poly.pdbx_strand_id
1 'polypeptide(L)'
;MYESVKTRAPRNRTLFIEEGEADSLMQHVGVLKKSAKPSTIVDITNSVLHQDLFSCLEFLPLNCIDLLIIDPPYNLSKQYGKRSFGKMGNDEYVEWFDSWFSQIMKCLKPTASIYVCSDWTT
;
A
#
# COMPACT_ATOMS: atom_id res chain seq x y z
N MET A 1 23.71 16.02 1.12
CA MET A 1 24.59 15.38 2.12
C MET A 1 23.80 14.20 2.68
N TYR A 2 23.95 13.02 2.09
CA TYR A 2 23.29 11.79 2.54
C TYR A 2 24.08 11.24 3.70
N GLU A 3 23.44 11.18 4.87
CA GLU A 3 24.04 10.60 6.07
C GLU A 3 24.26 9.09 5.90
N SER A 4 25.46 8.71 6.25
CA SER A 4 25.96 7.39 6.67
C SER A 4 25.14 6.15 6.29
N VAL A 5 25.77 5.27 5.57
CA VAL A 5 25.42 3.86 5.42
C VAL A 5 24.99 3.28 6.79
N LYS A 6 23.69 3.23 7.02
CA LYS A 6 23.15 2.51 8.19
C LYS A 6 23.50 1.04 8.01
N THR A 7 24.32 0.53 8.90
CA THR A 7 24.60 -0.91 8.99
C THR A 7 23.27 -1.65 9.07
N ARG A 8 23.04 -2.55 8.11
CA ARG A 8 21.80 -3.35 8.02
C ARG A 8 21.58 -4.16 9.28
N ALA A 9 20.34 -4.25 9.70
CA ALA A 9 19.95 -5.24 10.70
C ALA A 9 20.34 -6.64 10.21
N PRO A 10 20.90 -7.52 11.08
CA PRO A 10 21.41 -8.84 10.69
C PRO A 10 20.39 -9.74 9.97
N ARG A 11 19.09 -9.46 10.13
CA ARG A 11 17.99 -10.21 9.52
C ARG A 11 17.58 -9.72 8.13
N ASN A 12 18.05 -8.54 7.70
CA ASN A 12 17.63 -7.92 6.44
C ASN A 12 18.78 -7.88 5.43
N ARG A 13 19.29 -9.06 5.05
CA ARG A 13 20.47 -9.20 4.17
C ARG A 13 20.15 -9.37 2.69
N THR A 14 18.87 -9.52 2.33
CA THR A 14 18.46 -9.95 1.00
C THR A 14 18.21 -8.82 0.01
N LEU A 15 17.91 -7.62 0.48
CA LEU A 15 17.65 -6.47 -0.39
C LEU A 15 18.74 -5.43 -0.21
N PHE A 16 19.39 -5.10 -1.31
CA PHE A 16 20.37 -4.03 -1.41
C PHE A 16 20.01 -3.15 -2.59
N ILE A 17 19.97 -1.87 -2.34
CA ILE A 17 19.80 -0.84 -3.36
C ILE A 17 21.12 -0.08 -3.38
N GLU A 18 21.79 -0.06 -4.52
CA GLU A 18 23.01 0.69 -4.72
C GLU A 18 22.71 2.20 -4.84
N GLU A 19 23.75 3.02 -4.70
CA GLU A 19 23.62 4.46 -4.86
C GLU A 19 23.14 4.79 -6.28
N GLY A 20 22.05 5.55 -6.40
CA GLY A 20 21.41 5.89 -7.67
C GLY A 20 20.43 4.85 -8.23
N GLU A 21 20.45 3.61 -7.75
CA GLU A 21 19.50 2.56 -8.20
C GLU A 21 18.07 2.92 -7.82
N ALA A 22 17.86 3.50 -6.64
CA ALA A 22 16.54 3.93 -6.18
C ALA A 22 15.90 4.93 -7.15
N ASP A 23 16.67 5.90 -7.64
CA ASP A 23 16.18 6.91 -8.57
C ASP A 23 15.82 6.28 -9.94
N SER A 24 16.61 5.31 -10.38
CA SER A 24 16.33 4.56 -11.60
C SER A 24 15.04 3.74 -11.46
N LEU A 25 14.86 3.04 -10.34
CA LEU A 25 13.66 2.24 -10.07
C LEU A 25 12.40 3.11 -9.94
N MET A 26 12.53 4.30 -9.32
CA MET A 26 11.43 5.24 -9.19
C MET A 26 10.90 5.79 -10.53
N GLN A 27 11.69 5.76 -11.59
CA GLN A 27 11.23 6.14 -12.93
C GLN A 27 10.26 5.12 -13.55
N HIS A 28 10.25 3.89 -13.04
CA HIS A 28 9.40 2.81 -13.53
C HIS A 28 8.10 2.62 -12.73
N VAL A 29 7.86 3.43 -11.70
CA VAL A 29 6.61 3.36 -10.94
C VAL A 29 5.58 4.35 -11.46
N GLY A 30 4.34 3.90 -11.52
CA GLY A 30 3.21 4.69 -11.99
C GLY A 30 2.49 5.44 -10.86
N VAL A 31 1.70 6.41 -11.28
CA VAL A 31 0.73 7.12 -10.44
C VAL A 31 -0.57 7.23 -11.22
N LEU A 32 -1.66 6.75 -10.66
CA LEU A 32 -2.99 6.94 -11.24
C LEU A 32 -3.43 8.39 -11.01
N LYS A 33 -3.88 9.02 -12.06
CA LYS A 33 -4.35 10.42 -12.02
C LYS A 33 -5.77 10.49 -12.55
N LYS A 34 -6.50 11.49 -12.07
CA LYS A 34 -7.81 11.82 -12.62
C LYS A 34 -7.64 12.11 -14.11
N SER A 35 -8.29 11.31 -14.92
CA SER A 35 -8.32 11.49 -16.37
C SER A 35 -9.78 11.58 -16.86
N ALA A 36 -9.97 11.98 -18.11
CA ALA A 36 -11.31 12.03 -18.72
C ALA A 36 -11.96 10.63 -18.84
N LYS A 37 -11.16 9.56 -18.71
CA LYS A 37 -11.63 8.17 -18.73
C LYS A 37 -11.14 7.46 -17.47
N PRO A 38 -11.97 6.57 -16.86
CA PRO A 38 -11.50 5.68 -15.80
C PRO A 38 -10.31 4.85 -16.27
N SER A 39 -9.41 4.49 -15.34
CA SER A 39 -8.33 3.55 -15.64
C SER A 39 -8.89 2.19 -16.03
N THR A 40 -8.24 1.53 -16.96
CA THR A 40 -8.58 0.19 -17.40
C THR A 40 -7.62 -0.84 -16.77
N ILE A 41 -7.97 -2.12 -16.86
CA ILE A 41 -7.08 -3.20 -16.41
C ILE A 41 -5.74 -3.13 -17.14
N VAL A 42 -5.73 -2.78 -18.40
CA VAL A 42 -4.49 -2.69 -19.22
C VAL A 42 -3.56 -1.61 -18.68
N ASP A 43 -4.11 -0.50 -18.16
CA ASP A 43 -3.32 0.62 -17.63
C ASP A 43 -2.57 0.25 -16.34
N ILE A 44 -3.03 -0.75 -15.60
CA ILE A 44 -2.47 -1.16 -14.31
C ILE A 44 -1.78 -2.54 -14.35
N THR A 45 -1.99 -3.32 -15.39
CA THR A 45 -1.37 -4.65 -15.52
C THR A 45 0.15 -4.52 -15.67
N ASN A 46 0.90 -5.39 -14.97
CA ASN A 46 2.36 -5.41 -14.95
C ASN A 46 3.00 -4.07 -14.54
N SER A 47 2.31 -3.27 -13.74
CA SER A 47 2.80 -1.99 -13.23
C SER A 47 2.95 -2.04 -11.71
N VAL A 48 3.85 -1.19 -11.20
CA VAL A 48 3.96 -0.87 -9.78
C VAL A 48 3.47 0.57 -9.61
N LEU A 49 2.52 0.78 -8.70
CA LEU A 49 2.00 2.10 -8.39
C LEU A 49 2.61 2.59 -7.07
N HIS A 50 3.30 3.72 -7.10
CA HIS A 50 3.81 4.39 -5.92
C HIS A 50 2.91 5.56 -5.56
N GLN A 51 1.83 5.27 -4.85
CA GLN A 51 0.78 6.22 -4.53
C GLN A 51 0.12 5.87 -3.19
N ASP A 52 -0.39 6.87 -2.51
CA ASP A 52 -1.25 6.67 -1.35
C ASP A 52 -2.53 5.94 -1.78
N LEU A 53 -2.90 4.90 -1.01
CA LEU A 53 -4.04 4.04 -1.34
C LEU A 53 -5.34 4.85 -1.45
N PHE A 54 -5.61 5.74 -0.50
CA PHE A 54 -6.84 6.53 -0.49
C PHE A 54 -6.98 7.42 -1.73
N SER A 55 -5.84 7.91 -2.23
CA SER A 55 -5.83 8.76 -3.44
C SER A 55 -5.90 7.99 -4.74
N CYS A 56 -5.73 6.66 -4.74
CA CYS A 56 -5.81 5.86 -5.95
C CYS A 56 -7.08 5.03 -6.09
N LEU A 57 -7.79 4.76 -4.98
CA LEU A 57 -8.97 3.89 -4.98
C LEU A 57 -10.05 4.30 -6.00
N GLU A 58 -10.28 5.61 -6.13
CA GLU A 58 -11.28 6.13 -7.08
C GLU A 58 -10.93 5.92 -8.56
N PHE A 59 -9.64 5.63 -8.85
CA PHE A 59 -9.15 5.42 -10.21
C PHE A 59 -8.95 3.96 -10.57
N LEU A 60 -9.07 3.05 -9.60
CA LEU A 60 -8.94 1.63 -9.83
C LEU A 60 -10.18 1.08 -10.55
N PRO A 61 -9.99 0.20 -11.54
CA PRO A 61 -11.11 -0.48 -12.20
C PRO A 61 -11.90 -1.35 -11.21
N LEU A 62 -13.21 -1.46 -11.43
CA LEU A 62 -14.05 -2.38 -10.67
C LEU A 62 -13.79 -3.84 -11.10
N ASN A 63 -13.95 -4.78 -10.16
CA ASN A 63 -13.86 -6.22 -10.42
C ASN A 63 -12.58 -6.64 -11.18
N CYS A 64 -11.44 -6.07 -10.82
CA CYS A 64 -10.17 -6.32 -11.51
C CYS A 64 -9.15 -7.10 -10.69
N ILE A 65 -9.32 -7.20 -9.37
CA ILE A 65 -8.35 -7.80 -8.45
C ILE A 65 -8.73 -9.25 -8.17
N ASP A 66 -7.80 -10.17 -8.43
CA ASP A 66 -7.94 -11.60 -8.10
C ASP A 66 -7.36 -11.93 -6.72
N LEU A 67 -6.35 -11.20 -6.29
CA LEU A 67 -5.66 -11.40 -5.01
C LEU A 67 -5.37 -10.06 -4.36
N LEU A 68 -5.85 -9.89 -3.14
CA LEU A 68 -5.53 -8.75 -2.28
C LEU A 68 -4.67 -9.23 -1.11
N ILE A 69 -3.47 -8.66 -0.98
CA ILE A 69 -2.60 -8.85 0.18
C ILE A 69 -2.34 -7.47 0.77
N ILE A 70 -2.73 -7.26 2.01
CA ILE A 70 -2.59 -5.97 2.69
C ILE A 70 -1.94 -6.12 4.06
N ASP A 71 -1.09 -5.17 4.39
CA ASP A 71 -0.44 -5.04 5.69
C ASP A 71 -0.71 -3.63 6.24
N PRO A 72 -1.92 -3.40 6.80
CA PRO A 72 -2.31 -2.10 7.32
C PRO A 72 -1.54 -1.76 8.59
N PRO A 73 -1.49 -0.49 9.02
CA PRO A 73 -1.03 -0.15 10.35
C PRO A 73 -1.84 -0.91 11.40
N TYR A 74 -1.17 -1.72 12.21
CA TYR A 74 -1.82 -2.39 13.35
C TYR A 74 -2.24 -1.35 14.38
N ASN A 75 -3.27 -1.65 15.18
CA ASN A 75 -3.77 -0.73 16.20
C ASN A 75 -2.76 -0.53 17.35
N LEU A 76 -1.56 -0.12 16.99
CA LEU A 76 -0.44 0.14 17.89
C LEU A 76 0.12 1.53 17.61
N SER A 77 0.55 2.23 18.65
CA SER A 77 1.28 3.50 18.48
C SER A 77 2.63 3.23 17.83
N LYS A 78 2.79 3.62 16.57
CA LYS A 78 4.00 3.38 15.79
C LYS A 78 4.32 4.55 14.88
N GLN A 79 5.60 4.82 14.73
CA GLN A 79 6.08 5.84 13.81
C GLN A 79 6.62 5.20 12.53
N TYR A 80 6.15 5.69 11.39
CA TYR A 80 6.56 5.29 10.06
C TYR A 80 7.23 6.47 9.35
N GLY A 81 8.53 6.60 9.55
CA GLY A 81 9.27 7.75 9.03
C GLY A 81 8.75 9.08 9.61
N LYS A 82 8.19 9.93 8.74
CA LYS A 82 7.59 11.23 9.13
C LYS A 82 6.11 11.12 9.53
N ARG A 83 5.49 9.97 9.35
CA ARG A 83 4.09 9.71 9.70
C ARG A 83 4.02 8.89 10.99
N SER A 84 3.00 9.10 11.78
CA SER A 84 2.72 8.31 12.97
C SER A 84 1.31 7.73 12.89
N PHE A 85 1.14 6.52 13.40
CA PHE A 85 -0.16 5.93 13.65
C PHE A 85 -0.31 5.81 15.18
N GLY A 86 -1.38 6.37 15.72
CA GLY A 86 -1.69 6.30 17.15
C GLY A 86 -2.65 5.14 17.43
N LYS A 87 -2.44 4.46 18.55
CA LYS A 87 -3.39 3.47 19.04
C LYS A 87 -4.75 4.15 19.29
N MET A 88 -5.81 3.56 18.82
CA MET A 88 -7.20 4.01 18.99
C MET A 88 -8.04 2.94 19.69
N GLY A 89 -9.26 3.26 20.09
CA GLY A 89 -10.22 2.27 20.56
C GLY A 89 -10.51 1.21 19.48
N ASN A 90 -10.90 0.01 19.90
CA ASN A 90 -11.15 -1.06 18.91
C ASN A 90 -12.26 -0.69 17.94
N ASP A 91 -13.35 -0.09 18.42
CA ASP A 91 -14.46 0.34 17.54
C ASP A 91 -14.01 1.43 16.58
N GLU A 92 -13.22 2.40 17.05
CA GLU A 92 -12.63 3.46 16.20
C GLU A 92 -11.68 2.88 15.14
N TYR A 93 -10.89 1.87 15.51
CA TYR A 93 -10.02 1.19 14.56
C TYR A 93 -10.81 0.43 13.48
N VAL A 94 -11.89 -0.24 13.87
CA VAL A 94 -12.79 -0.93 12.94
C VAL A 94 -13.43 0.07 11.97
N GLU A 95 -13.94 1.20 12.47
CA GLU A 95 -14.50 2.26 11.63
C GLU A 95 -13.46 2.83 10.66
N TRP A 96 -12.25 3.10 11.15
CA TRP A 96 -11.13 3.54 10.31
C TRP A 96 -10.80 2.51 9.24
N PHE A 97 -10.70 1.23 9.60
CA PHE A 97 -10.40 0.15 8.66
C PHE A 97 -11.48 0.03 7.60
N ASP A 98 -12.75 0.02 7.99
CA ASP A 98 -13.89 -0.09 7.08
C ASP A 98 -13.99 1.10 6.13
N SER A 99 -13.59 2.28 6.56
CA SER A 99 -13.68 3.52 5.75
C SER A 99 -12.99 3.42 4.38
N TRP A 100 -11.91 2.64 4.30
CA TRP A 100 -11.17 2.42 3.06
C TRP A 100 -11.31 1.00 2.52
N PHE A 101 -11.45 0.00 3.39
CA PHE A 101 -11.57 -1.39 2.98
C PHE A 101 -12.83 -1.64 2.18
N SER A 102 -13.96 -1.06 2.60
CA SER A 102 -15.23 -1.11 1.85
C SER A 102 -15.11 -0.54 0.43
N GLN A 103 -14.20 0.38 0.19
CA GLN A 103 -13.95 0.93 -1.13
C GLN A 103 -13.12 -0.01 -2.00
N ILE A 104 -12.08 -0.65 -1.45
CA ILE A 104 -11.26 -1.60 -2.21
C ILE A 104 -12.04 -2.86 -2.57
N MET A 105 -13.02 -3.24 -1.76
CA MET A 105 -13.91 -4.36 -2.04
C MET A 105 -14.60 -4.26 -3.41
N LYS A 106 -14.89 -3.05 -3.88
CA LYS A 106 -15.51 -2.82 -5.20
C LYS A 106 -14.58 -3.22 -6.36
N CYS A 107 -13.27 -3.19 -6.11
CA CYS A 107 -12.26 -3.56 -7.11
C CYS A 107 -12.01 -5.07 -7.15
N LEU A 108 -12.45 -5.83 -6.14
CA LEU A 108 -12.24 -7.27 -6.08
C LEU A 108 -13.23 -8.00 -6.99
N LYS A 109 -12.74 -9.06 -7.63
CA LYS A 109 -13.61 -10.03 -8.32
C LYS A 109 -14.41 -10.84 -7.29
N PRO A 110 -15.58 -11.39 -7.65
CA PRO A 110 -16.36 -12.27 -6.75
C PRO A 110 -15.59 -13.51 -6.27
N THR A 111 -14.55 -13.90 -7.00
CA THR A 111 -13.69 -15.07 -6.72
C THR A 111 -12.35 -14.68 -6.12
N ALA A 112 -12.16 -13.41 -5.77
CA ALA A 112 -10.89 -12.94 -5.25
C ALA A 112 -10.55 -13.54 -3.88
N SER A 113 -9.27 -13.74 -3.63
CA SER A 113 -8.74 -14.10 -2.32
C SER A 113 -8.20 -12.87 -1.61
N ILE A 114 -8.40 -12.81 -0.29
CA ILE A 114 -7.96 -11.68 0.54
C ILE A 114 -7.08 -12.21 1.67
N TYR A 115 -5.90 -11.61 1.83
CA TYR A 115 -4.99 -11.82 2.95
C TYR A 115 -4.75 -10.50 3.65
N VAL A 116 -5.10 -10.44 4.92
CA VAL A 116 -4.90 -9.26 5.77
C VAL A 116 -3.88 -9.62 6.84
N CYS A 117 -2.76 -8.90 6.87
CA CYS A 117 -1.83 -8.96 7.99
C CYS A 117 -2.43 -8.17 9.15
N SER A 118 -2.52 -8.76 10.31
CA SER A 118 -2.97 -8.07 11.52
C SER A 118 -2.24 -8.63 12.74
N ASP A 119 -2.35 -7.95 13.86
CA ASP A 119 -2.01 -8.56 15.12
C ASP A 119 -3.21 -9.37 15.66
N TRP A 120 -2.98 -10.10 16.74
CA TRP A 120 -3.96 -11.01 17.34
C TRP A 120 -4.97 -10.31 18.28
N THR A 121 -4.89 -8.99 18.41
CA THR A 121 -5.74 -8.19 19.29
C THR A 121 -6.72 -7.29 18.53
N THR A 122 -6.56 -7.19 17.21
CA THR A 122 -7.39 -6.34 16.33
C THR A 122 -8.10 -7.14 15.26
#